data_a6dbb7c1cc2aa4258182bfc4f1b6f5b8
#
_entry.id   a6dbb7c1cc2aa4258182bfc4f1b6f5b8
#
_cell.length_a   1.000
_cell.length_b   1.000
_cell.length_c   1.000
_cell.angle_alpha   90.00
_cell.angle_beta   90.00
_cell.angle_gamma   90.00
#
_symmetry.space_group_name_H-M   'P 1'
#
loop_
_entity.id
_entity.type
_entity.pdbx_description
1 polymer ?
#
loop_
_entity_poly.entity_id
_entity_poly.type
_entity_poly.pdbx_seq_one_letter_code
_entity_poly.pdbx_strand_id
1 'polypeptide(L)'
;MSWALYVILAVPLAAAALSVVDGWRLARLATLVAGLASLGMAVWIAITVEHGRVLQAGGGWLRVDSLGAVFLLATGLLYAMTGVFSIGYLGVEQGRPGFRRFAKRYFALINLFGWSMLLVPLASDFGTLWVAVELTTIVSALLVAIDRTDAALEASWKYILIASSGLGIALASIVVLYATGTHALGSAYLPRFQSFLLHAHGLSPDAVRLAFMLSLVGFGTKVGFVPTHTWLPDAHSEAPAPVSALLSGSLLAAAFYAILRFFQVAVAAGERSFAQHALIVFGVISLVAASFFVLRQSNYKRLLAYSSIEHMGIIALGIGFGAPLAVAGALLHVITHASAKGLAFFGSGSLLRGYDTKEVDGVTGAGRAMPWSGPMFLAAALALCGLPLSGVFRSEFQIVVGGFAQAQYVGVALLLVFVNVAFFGVVWHSGRMVLSRAAAPVAGAAAPRERSAWMVAAMLGCLFVVVALGVHLPGDLSALLGSASHSLRAPL
;
A
#
# COMPACT_ATOMS: atom_id res chain seq x y z
N MET A 1 17.52 -17.07 14.43
CA MET A 1 16.85 -16.40 13.28
C MET A 1 15.50 -15.78 13.62
N SER A 2 14.75 -16.33 14.59
CA SER A 2 13.43 -15.80 15.04
C SER A 2 13.49 -14.40 15.70
N TRP A 3 14.65 -13.96 16.20
CA TRP A 3 14.80 -12.64 16.84
C TRP A 3 14.45 -11.45 15.91
N ALA A 4 14.65 -11.61 14.59
CA ALA A 4 14.34 -10.57 13.61
C ALA A 4 12.88 -10.16 13.61
N LEU A 5 11.95 -11.11 13.87
CA LEU A 5 10.51 -10.86 13.95
C LEU A 5 10.16 -10.01 15.18
N TYR A 6 10.90 -10.14 16.26
CA TYR A 6 10.72 -9.26 17.43
C TYR A 6 11.31 -7.87 17.18
N VAL A 7 12.51 -7.80 16.57
CA VAL A 7 13.20 -6.51 16.34
C VAL A 7 12.40 -5.64 15.38
N ILE A 8 11.88 -6.19 14.28
CA ILE A 8 11.10 -5.41 13.28
C ILE A 8 9.83 -4.80 13.91
N LEU A 9 9.26 -5.41 14.94
CA LEU A 9 8.11 -4.89 15.69
C LEU A 9 8.53 -4.00 16.87
N ALA A 10 9.61 -4.33 17.58
CA ALA A 10 10.02 -3.57 18.76
C ALA A 10 10.55 -2.18 18.42
N VAL A 11 11.27 -2.04 17.30
CA VAL A 11 11.94 -0.78 16.93
C VAL A 11 10.95 0.35 16.63
N PRO A 12 9.86 0.17 15.83
CA PRO A 12 8.88 1.23 15.65
C PRO A 12 8.09 1.57 16.93
N LEU A 13 7.82 0.58 17.79
CA LEU A 13 7.16 0.83 19.10
C LEU A 13 8.06 1.66 20.02
N ALA A 14 9.34 1.34 20.10
CA ALA A 14 10.31 2.13 20.85
C ALA A 14 10.41 3.57 20.30
N ALA A 15 10.41 3.74 18.99
CA ALA A 15 10.41 5.06 18.35
C ALA A 15 9.12 5.84 18.65
N ALA A 16 7.95 5.17 18.68
CA ALA A 16 6.69 5.79 19.07
C ALA A 16 6.74 6.29 20.53
N ALA A 17 7.22 5.45 21.46
CA ALA A 17 7.39 5.81 22.86
C ALA A 17 8.37 6.99 23.05
N LEU A 18 9.54 6.93 22.41
CA LEU A 18 10.52 8.02 22.44
C LEU A 18 9.98 9.33 21.86
N SER A 19 9.08 9.26 20.88
CA SER A 19 8.45 10.44 20.29
C SER A 19 7.54 11.20 21.28
N VAL A 20 7.03 10.52 22.30
CA VAL A 20 6.17 11.15 23.33
C VAL A 20 7.00 11.81 24.44
N VAL A 21 8.16 11.22 24.79
CA VAL A 21 8.93 11.62 25.99
C VAL A 21 9.64 12.97 25.80
N ASP A 22 10.31 13.21 24.66
CA ASP A 22 11.09 14.42 24.48
C ASP A 22 10.93 15.05 23.08
N GLY A 23 11.63 16.18 22.89
CA GLY A 23 11.47 17.14 21.83
C GLY A 23 11.59 16.59 20.42
N TRP A 24 11.22 17.43 19.48
CA TRP A 24 11.29 17.28 18.04
C TRP A 24 12.55 16.58 17.50
N ARG A 25 13.75 16.88 18.10
CA ARG A 25 15.02 16.32 17.61
C ARG A 25 15.11 14.81 17.85
N LEU A 26 14.70 14.34 19.01
CA LEU A 26 14.70 12.91 19.35
C LEU A 26 13.64 12.16 18.56
N ALA A 27 12.43 12.69 18.47
CA ALA A 27 11.32 12.06 17.73
C ALA A 27 11.67 11.81 16.24
N ARG A 28 12.24 12.81 15.55
CA ARG A 28 12.65 12.66 14.15
C ARG A 28 13.79 11.64 13.97
N LEU A 29 14.79 11.64 14.88
CA LEU A 29 15.90 10.70 14.82
C LEU A 29 15.43 9.26 15.09
N ALA A 30 14.60 9.08 16.11
CA ALA A 30 14.02 7.78 16.44
C ALA A 30 13.19 7.23 15.27
N THR A 31 12.38 8.07 14.62
CA THR A 31 11.59 7.66 13.44
C THR A 31 12.48 7.30 12.24
N LEU A 32 13.54 8.08 11.99
CA LEU A 32 14.51 7.79 10.93
C LEU A 32 15.19 6.43 11.16
N VAL A 33 15.70 6.22 12.37
CA VAL A 33 16.36 4.96 12.76
C VAL A 33 15.38 3.78 12.66
N ALA A 34 14.14 3.97 13.16
CA ALA A 34 13.12 2.94 13.09
C ALA A 34 12.76 2.56 11.65
N GLY A 35 12.56 3.55 10.77
CA GLY A 35 12.29 3.30 9.36
C GLY A 35 13.41 2.53 8.67
N LEU A 36 14.67 3.00 8.81
CA LEU A 36 15.84 2.35 8.20
C LEU A 36 16.09 0.95 8.77
N ALA A 37 15.97 0.77 10.09
CA ALA A 37 16.11 -0.53 10.72
C ALA A 37 15.02 -1.52 10.28
N SER A 38 13.76 -1.05 10.17
CA SER A 38 12.64 -1.87 9.65
C SER A 38 12.87 -2.29 8.20
N LEU A 39 13.38 -1.39 7.35
CA LEU A 39 13.75 -1.73 5.97
C LEU A 39 14.89 -2.77 5.94
N GLY A 40 15.95 -2.55 6.70
CA GLY A 40 17.06 -3.50 6.80
C GLY A 40 16.62 -4.89 7.27
N MET A 41 15.72 -4.94 8.27
CA MET A 41 15.13 -6.19 8.75
C MET A 41 14.23 -6.84 7.70
N ALA A 42 13.41 -6.06 6.97
CA ALA A 42 12.56 -6.58 5.91
C ALA A 42 13.39 -7.20 4.77
N VAL A 43 14.49 -6.55 4.37
CA VAL A 43 15.44 -7.10 3.37
C VAL A 43 16.09 -8.38 3.88
N TRP A 44 16.57 -8.39 5.13
CA TRP A 44 17.18 -9.59 5.72
C TRP A 44 16.20 -10.76 5.81
N ILE A 45 14.95 -10.50 6.23
CA ILE A 45 13.87 -11.51 6.26
C ILE A 45 13.61 -12.02 4.84
N ALA A 46 13.50 -11.14 3.86
CA ALA A 46 13.21 -11.49 2.46
C ALA A 46 14.27 -12.45 1.90
N ILE A 47 15.57 -12.14 2.07
CA ILE A 47 16.69 -13.01 1.67
C ILE A 47 16.65 -14.36 2.42
N THR A 48 16.24 -14.35 3.69
CA THR A 48 16.19 -15.59 4.48
C THR A 48 15.07 -16.55 4.03
N VAL A 49 13.93 -16.01 3.54
CA VAL A 49 12.75 -16.80 3.16
C VAL A 49 12.56 -16.97 1.65
N GLU A 50 13.44 -16.43 0.82
CA GLU A 50 13.32 -16.41 -0.65
C GLU A 50 13.15 -17.80 -1.29
N HIS A 51 13.75 -18.84 -0.69
CA HIS A 51 13.65 -20.22 -1.17
C HIS A 51 12.57 -21.05 -0.46
N GLY A 52 11.47 -20.42 -0.07
CA GLY A 52 10.33 -21.11 0.57
C GLY A 52 10.53 -21.43 2.05
N ARG A 53 11.59 -20.93 2.70
CA ARG A 53 11.76 -21.04 4.15
C ARG A 53 10.72 -20.22 4.88
N VAL A 54 10.40 -20.64 6.10
CA VAL A 54 9.43 -19.93 6.98
C VAL A 54 10.14 -19.58 8.28
N LEU A 55 10.04 -18.32 8.70
CA LEU A 55 10.48 -17.89 10.02
C LEU A 55 9.29 -17.85 10.97
N GLN A 56 9.48 -18.34 12.20
CA GLN A 56 8.46 -18.33 13.25
C GLN A 56 9.06 -17.85 14.57
N ALA A 57 8.25 -17.18 15.38
CA ALA A 57 8.61 -16.70 16.72
C ALA A 57 7.38 -16.74 17.66
N GLY A 58 7.62 -16.55 18.97
CA GLY A 58 6.56 -16.45 19.97
C GLY A 58 5.65 -17.68 20.05
N GLY A 59 6.20 -18.90 20.02
CA GLY A 59 5.39 -20.11 20.05
C GLY A 59 4.50 -20.28 18.80
N GLY A 60 4.88 -19.63 17.68
CA GLY A 60 4.14 -19.67 16.43
C GLY A 60 3.09 -18.56 16.24
N TRP A 61 3.03 -17.56 17.14
CA TRP A 61 2.17 -16.39 16.98
C TRP A 61 2.63 -15.46 15.85
N LEU A 62 3.94 -15.36 15.66
CA LEU A 62 4.54 -14.61 14.56
C LEU A 62 5.07 -15.60 13.53
N ARG A 63 4.74 -15.37 12.26
CA ARG A 63 5.17 -16.16 11.13
C ARG A 63 5.38 -15.28 9.91
N VAL A 64 6.43 -15.53 9.16
CA VAL A 64 6.65 -14.95 7.84
C VAL A 64 7.15 -16.00 6.87
N ASP A 65 6.56 -16.03 5.70
CA ASP A 65 6.94 -16.81 4.53
C ASP A 65 7.28 -15.88 3.35
N SER A 66 7.57 -16.42 2.19
CA SER A 66 7.91 -15.65 0.99
C SER A 66 6.82 -14.64 0.62
N LEU A 67 5.53 -14.99 0.77
CA LEU A 67 4.43 -14.08 0.52
C LEU A 67 4.45 -12.90 1.49
N GLY A 68 4.54 -13.16 2.80
CA GLY A 68 4.62 -12.11 3.83
C GLY A 68 5.82 -11.18 3.63
N ALA A 69 6.97 -11.73 3.21
CA ALA A 69 8.20 -10.96 2.99
C ALA A 69 8.07 -9.93 1.86
N VAL A 70 7.30 -10.21 0.79
CA VAL A 70 7.02 -9.22 -0.28
C VAL A 70 6.32 -7.98 0.30
N PHE A 71 5.32 -8.17 1.16
CA PHE A 71 4.58 -7.08 1.79
C PHE A 71 5.41 -6.37 2.88
N LEU A 72 6.28 -7.08 3.58
CA LEU A 72 7.25 -6.48 4.50
C LEU A 72 8.23 -5.56 3.77
N LEU A 73 8.75 -5.96 2.60
CA LEU A 73 9.65 -5.14 1.78
C LEU A 73 8.97 -3.84 1.35
N ALA A 74 7.75 -3.93 0.82
CA ALA A 74 6.99 -2.76 0.39
C ALA A 74 6.72 -1.79 1.56
N THR A 75 6.30 -2.35 2.72
CA THR A 75 6.00 -1.56 3.92
C THR A 75 7.26 -0.96 4.53
N GLY A 76 8.32 -1.73 4.70
CA GLY A 76 9.59 -1.28 5.27
C GLY A 76 10.23 -0.16 4.44
N LEU A 77 10.23 -0.31 3.11
CA LEU A 77 10.72 0.71 2.19
C LEU A 77 9.96 2.02 2.35
N LEU A 78 8.64 1.95 2.28
CA LEU A 78 7.82 3.16 2.32
C LEU A 78 7.83 3.82 3.70
N TYR A 79 7.87 3.03 4.78
CA TYR A 79 8.02 3.55 6.14
C TYR A 79 9.36 4.26 6.34
N ALA A 80 10.46 3.70 5.83
CA ALA A 80 11.78 4.35 5.85
C ALA A 80 11.76 5.69 5.10
N MET A 81 11.27 5.71 3.87
CA MET A 81 11.19 6.93 3.06
C MET A 81 10.24 7.97 3.66
N THR A 82 9.14 7.53 4.28
CA THR A 82 8.23 8.41 5.03
C THR A 82 8.94 9.05 6.22
N GLY A 83 9.75 8.31 6.96
CA GLY A 83 10.57 8.84 8.05
C GLY A 83 11.51 9.96 7.57
N VAL A 84 12.24 9.72 6.48
CA VAL A 84 13.13 10.71 5.85
C VAL A 84 12.34 11.95 5.38
N PHE A 85 11.22 11.77 4.67
CA PHE A 85 10.40 12.86 4.15
C PHE A 85 9.80 13.71 5.26
N SER A 86 9.32 13.09 6.32
CA SER A 86 8.67 13.76 7.46
C SER A 86 9.58 14.75 8.19
N ILE A 87 10.89 14.52 8.20
CA ILE A 87 11.87 15.45 8.77
C ILE A 87 11.80 16.82 8.06
N GLY A 88 11.81 16.80 6.74
CA GLY A 88 11.71 18.01 5.93
C GLY A 88 10.31 18.61 5.94
N TYR A 89 9.30 17.76 5.80
CA TYR A 89 7.90 18.17 5.69
C TYR A 89 7.39 18.90 6.93
N LEU A 90 7.71 18.40 8.13
CA LEU A 90 7.39 19.07 9.38
C LEU A 90 8.38 20.21 9.70
N GLY A 91 9.63 20.09 9.29
CA GLY A 91 10.66 21.10 9.54
C GLY A 91 10.31 22.49 9.01
N VAL A 92 9.52 22.57 7.94
CA VAL A 92 9.02 23.83 7.37
C VAL A 92 8.09 24.59 8.34
N GLU A 93 7.43 23.87 9.26
CA GLU A 93 6.46 24.42 10.22
C GLU A 93 7.05 24.71 11.60
N GLN A 94 8.36 24.56 11.78
CA GLN A 94 9.02 24.57 13.09
C GLN A 94 8.80 25.86 13.93
N GLY A 95 8.45 26.98 13.29
CA GLY A 95 8.16 28.27 13.95
C GLY A 95 6.69 28.46 14.34
N ARG A 96 5.77 27.54 14.02
CA ARG A 96 4.33 27.71 14.30
C ARG A 96 4.01 27.48 15.78
N PRO A 97 3.06 28.23 16.37
CA PRO A 97 2.55 27.97 17.71
C PRO A 97 2.04 26.54 17.85
N GLY A 98 2.40 25.85 18.93
CA GLY A 98 1.95 24.47 19.17
C GLY A 98 2.70 23.38 18.39
N PHE A 99 3.68 23.75 17.55
CA PHE A 99 4.47 22.82 16.70
C PHE A 99 5.02 21.62 17.48
N ARG A 100 5.63 21.84 18.67
CA ARG A 100 6.20 20.73 19.47
C ARG A 100 5.16 19.67 19.83
N ARG A 101 3.94 20.09 20.22
CA ARG A 101 2.85 19.16 20.57
C ARG A 101 2.33 18.42 19.31
N PHE A 102 2.20 19.12 18.22
CA PHE A 102 1.83 18.56 16.93
C PHE A 102 2.86 17.51 16.47
N ALA A 103 4.14 17.86 16.44
CA ALA A 103 5.22 16.98 16.01
C ALA A 103 5.34 15.72 16.88
N LYS A 104 5.19 15.81 18.21
CA LYS A 104 5.16 14.65 19.10
C LYS A 104 4.03 13.68 18.74
N ARG A 105 2.81 14.18 18.56
CA ARG A 105 1.66 13.36 18.14
C ARG A 105 1.87 12.73 16.78
N TYR A 106 2.35 13.51 15.82
CA TYR A 106 2.62 13.04 14.47
C TYR A 106 3.63 11.89 14.48
N PHE A 107 4.81 12.07 15.09
CA PHE A 107 5.85 11.04 15.10
C PHE A 107 5.47 9.81 15.92
N ALA A 108 4.75 9.97 17.02
CA ALA A 108 4.20 8.83 17.76
C ALA A 108 3.24 8.01 16.89
N LEU A 109 2.27 8.67 16.25
CA LEU A 109 1.26 8.02 15.43
C LEU A 109 1.86 7.43 14.13
N ILE A 110 2.83 8.09 13.48
CA ILE A 110 3.44 7.55 12.26
C ILE A 110 4.24 6.28 12.55
N ASN A 111 4.94 6.21 13.70
CA ASN A 111 5.65 5.02 14.13
C ASN A 111 4.68 3.89 14.53
N LEU A 112 3.58 4.19 15.22
CA LEU A 112 2.53 3.21 15.52
C LEU A 112 1.85 2.72 14.24
N PHE A 113 1.67 3.58 13.24
CA PHE A 113 1.12 3.20 11.95
C PHE A 113 2.07 2.28 11.19
N GLY A 114 3.37 2.63 11.11
CA GLY A 114 4.39 1.74 10.55
C GLY A 114 4.42 0.39 11.24
N TRP A 115 4.39 0.37 12.58
CA TRP A 115 4.33 -0.84 13.38
C TRP A 115 3.11 -1.71 13.06
N SER A 116 1.90 -1.12 13.03
CA SER A 116 0.68 -1.87 12.76
C SER A 116 0.68 -2.49 11.35
N MET A 117 1.22 -1.79 10.35
CA MET A 117 1.34 -2.32 8.98
C MET A 117 2.39 -3.44 8.89
N LEU A 118 3.51 -3.35 9.62
CA LEU A 118 4.52 -4.41 9.69
C LEU A 118 4.00 -5.65 10.42
N LEU A 119 3.06 -5.51 11.35
CA LEU A 119 2.43 -6.63 12.06
C LEU A 119 1.56 -7.49 11.14
N VAL A 120 0.87 -6.89 10.15
CA VAL A 120 -0.06 -7.60 9.26
C VAL A 120 0.59 -8.82 8.57
N PRO A 121 1.72 -8.70 7.83
CA PRO A 121 2.34 -9.85 7.17
C PRO A 121 3.08 -10.80 8.11
N LEU A 122 3.17 -10.49 9.40
CA LEU A 122 3.76 -11.33 10.44
C LEU A 122 2.72 -12.15 11.21
N ALA A 123 1.43 -11.90 11.02
CA ALA A 123 0.37 -12.67 11.66
C ALA A 123 0.39 -14.13 11.18
N SER A 124 0.21 -15.08 12.11
CA SER A 124 0.22 -16.51 11.81
C SER A 124 -1.18 -17.14 11.67
N ASP A 125 -2.20 -16.39 12.06
CA ASP A 125 -3.60 -16.81 12.07
C ASP A 125 -4.53 -15.68 11.62
N PHE A 126 -5.76 -16.06 11.24
CA PHE A 126 -6.74 -15.12 10.71
C PHE A 126 -7.25 -14.11 11.75
N GLY A 127 -7.33 -14.49 13.03
CA GLY A 127 -7.76 -13.58 14.10
C GLY A 127 -6.74 -12.47 14.34
N THR A 128 -5.47 -12.84 14.55
CA THR A 128 -4.36 -11.89 14.69
C THR A 128 -4.22 -11.00 13.44
N LEU A 129 -4.41 -11.58 12.25
CA LEU A 129 -4.39 -10.83 10.98
C LEU A 129 -5.48 -9.76 10.96
N TRP A 130 -6.70 -10.12 11.34
CA TRP A 130 -7.83 -9.19 11.41
C TRP A 130 -7.57 -8.06 12.41
N VAL A 131 -7.11 -8.39 13.62
CA VAL A 131 -6.74 -7.40 14.64
C VAL A 131 -5.65 -6.45 14.12
N ALA A 132 -4.62 -6.97 13.46
CA ALA A 132 -3.54 -6.16 12.90
C ALA A 132 -4.06 -5.19 11.83
N VAL A 133 -4.97 -5.65 10.94
CA VAL A 133 -5.58 -4.78 9.91
C VAL A 133 -6.49 -3.74 10.54
N GLU A 134 -7.31 -4.08 11.57
CA GLU A 134 -8.15 -3.10 12.28
C GLU A 134 -7.30 -2.05 13.00
N LEU A 135 -6.22 -2.46 13.61
CA LEU A 135 -5.30 -1.55 14.30
C LEU A 135 -4.71 -0.51 13.33
N THR A 136 -4.44 -0.91 12.07
CA THR A 136 -4.03 0.06 11.04
C THR A 136 -5.13 1.10 10.78
N THR A 137 -6.43 0.75 10.87
CA THR A 137 -7.55 1.68 10.69
C THR A 137 -7.55 2.74 11.79
N ILE A 138 -7.50 2.30 13.04
CA ILE A 138 -7.56 3.19 14.20
C ILE A 138 -6.42 4.21 14.16
N VAL A 139 -5.19 3.74 13.97
CA VAL A 139 -4.01 4.62 13.99
C VAL A 139 -4.00 5.57 12.79
N SER A 140 -4.33 5.08 11.60
CA SER A 140 -4.34 5.93 10.40
C SER A 140 -5.47 6.96 10.40
N ALA A 141 -6.62 6.65 10.97
CA ALA A 141 -7.71 7.62 11.11
C ALA A 141 -7.31 8.81 12.00
N LEU A 142 -6.58 8.55 13.08
CA LEU A 142 -6.01 9.60 13.92
C LEU A 142 -4.99 10.46 13.16
N LEU A 143 -4.25 9.86 12.23
CA LEU A 143 -3.32 10.58 11.35
C LEU A 143 -4.05 11.39 10.28
N VAL A 144 -5.16 10.90 9.72
CA VAL A 144 -6.00 11.66 8.79
C VAL A 144 -6.57 12.91 9.47
N ALA A 145 -7.03 12.78 10.71
CA ALA A 145 -7.62 13.86 11.50
C ALA A 145 -6.58 14.76 12.20
N ILE A 146 -5.27 14.58 11.98
CA ILE A 146 -4.23 15.21 12.81
C ILE A 146 -4.22 16.74 12.72
N ASP A 147 -4.58 17.31 11.57
CA ASP A 147 -4.65 18.75 11.33
C ASP A 147 -5.91 19.41 11.91
N ARG A 148 -6.89 18.60 12.36
CA ARG A 148 -8.13 19.01 13.02
C ARG A 148 -8.96 20.05 12.26
N THR A 149 -8.85 20.09 10.95
CA THR A 149 -9.79 20.84 10.11
C THR A 149 -11.12 20.08 9.99
N ASP A 150 -12.23 20.78 9.75
CA ASP A 150 -13.54 20.14 9.59
C ASP A 150 -13.50 19.08 8.46
N ALA A 151 -12.83 19.40 7.35
CA ALA A 151 -12.66 18.46 6.23
C ALA A 151 -11.84 17.21 6.63
N ALA A 152 -10.75 17.37 7.40
CA ALA A 152 -9.95 16.24 7.88
C ALA A 152 -10.69 15.39 8.91
N LEU A 153 -11.50 16.00 9.78
CA LEU A 153 -12.36 15.29 10.72
C LEU A 153 -13.45 14.52 9.97
N GLU A 154 -14.10 15.16 8.99
CA GLU A 154 -15.12 14.52 8.14
C GLU A 154 -14.52 13.32 7.38
N ALA A 155 -13.39 13.49 6.71
CA ALA A 155 -12.69 12.42 6.01
C ALA A 155 -12.31 11.26 6.95
N SER A 156 -11.86 11.56 8.16
CA SER A 156 -11.46 10.56 9.16
C SER A 156 -12.65 9.72 9.65
N TRP A 157 -13.77 10.33 10.04
CA TRP A 157 -14.91 9.55 10.53
C TRP A 157 -15.60 8.76 9.40
N LYS A 158 -15.69 9.29 8.16
CA LYS A 158 -16.14 8.52 7.00
C LYS A 158 -15.26 7.29 6.78
N TYR A 159 -13.93 7.47 6.86
CA TYR A 159 -12.97 6.39 6.74
C TYR A 159 -13.19 5.32 7.81
N ILE A 160 -13.28 5.70 9.11
CA ILE A 160 -13.52 4.73 10.18
C ILE A 160 -14.82 3.96 9.94
N LEU A 161 -15.94 4.64 9.70
CA LEU A 161 -17.23 4.00 9.55
C LEU A 161 -17.23 2.98 8.40
N ILE A 162 -16.74 3.38 7.22
CA ILE A 162 -16.75 2.50 6.04
C ILE A 162 -15.75 1.35 6.22
N ALA A 163 -14.51 1.64 6.65
CA ALA A 163 -13.48 0.62 6.80
C ALA A 163 -13.82 -0.40 7.90
N SER A 164 -14.28 0.04 9.09
CA SER A 164 -14.63 -0.88 10.18
C SER A 164 -15.91 -1.65 9.88
N SER A 165 -16.89 -1.10 9.14
CA SER A 165 -18.02 -1.87 8.64
C SER A 165 -17.56 -2.99 7.70
N GLY A 166 -16.62 -2.69 6.78
CA GLY A 166 -16.01 -3.72 5.94
C GLY A 166 -15.27 -4.76 6.77
N LEU A 167 -14.49 -4.35 7.77
CA LEU A 167 -13.78 -5.29 8.64
C LEU A 167 -14.71 -6.13 9.52
N GLY A 168 -15.92 -5.64 9.84
CA GLY A 168 -16.99 -6.45 10.43
C GLY A 168 -17.41 -7.62 9.50
N ILE A 169 -17.55 -7.36 8.19
CA ILE A 169 -17.80 -8.40 7.18
C ILE A 169 -16.62 -9.37 7.08
N ALA A 170 -15.39 -8.84 7.13
CA ALA A 170 -14.17 -9.67 7.15
C ALA A 170 -14.10 -10.56 8.40
N LEU A 171 -14.55 -10.09 9.56
CA LEU A 171 -14.66 -10.91 10.76
C LEU A 171 -15.66 -12.08 10.55
N ALA A 172 -16.81 -11.80 9.92
CA ALA A 172 -17.76 -12.86 9.57
C ALA A 172 -17.12 -13.92 8.66
N SER A 173 -16.22 -13.55 7.73
CA SER A 173 -15.48 -14.53 6.90
C SER A 173 -14.62 -15.47 7.75
N ILE A 174 -13.99 -14.96 8.79
CA ILE A 174 -13.17 -15.75 9.74
C ILE A 174 -14.04 -16.70 10.54
N VAL A 175 -15.21 -16.24 11.01
CA VAL A 175 -16.17 -17.07 11.76
C VAL A 175 -16.66 -18.24 10.89
N VAL A 176 -17.03 -17.96 9.63
CA VAL A 176 -17.47 -19.01 8.68
C VAL A 176 -16.34 -20.02 8.45
N LEU A 177 -15.12 -19.54 8.20
CA LEU A 177 -13.98 -20.42 7.97
C LEU A 177 -13.63 -21.24 9.21
N TYR A 178 -13.69 -20.64 10.41
CA TYR A 178 -13.46 -21.33 11.67
C TYR A 178 -14.54 -22.38 11.95
N ALA A 179 -15.81 -22.07 11.74
CA ALA A 179 -16.92 -23.00 11.93
C ALA A 179 -16.78 -24.25 11.05
N THR A 180 -16.44 -24.08 9.76
CA THR A 180 -16.22 -25.24 8.88
C THR A 180 -14.97 -26.03 9.28
N GLY A 181 -13.91 -25.38 9.75
CA GLY A 181 -12.71 -26.04 10.26
C GLY A 181 -12.98 -26.89 11.52
N THR A 182 -13.70 -26.35 12.50
CA THR A 182 -14.06 -27.06 13.72
C THR A 182 -15.01 -28.23 13.45
N HIS A 183 -15.93 -28.07 12.52
CA HIS A 183 -16.84 -29.16 12.11
C HIS A 183 -16.08 -30.31 11.44
N ALA A 184 -15.08 -30.00 10.60
CA ALA A 184 -14.30 -31.01 9.87
C ALA A 184 -13.20 -31.67 10.72
N LEU A 185 -12.59 -30.96 11.67
CA LEU A 185 -11.35 -31.33 12.36
C LEU A 185 -11.50 -31.43 13.88
N GLY A 186 -12.67 -31.14 14.43
CA GLY A 186 -12.96 -31.18 15.86
C GLY A 186 -12.56 -29.92 16.63
N SER A 187 -12.93 -29.85 17.91
CA SER A 187 -12.80 -28.67 18.78
C SER A 187 -11.35 -28.28 19.13
N ALA A 188 -10.38 -29.15 18.90
CA ALA A 188 -8.95 -28.84 19.13
C ALA A 188 -8.31 -28.09 17.97
N TYR A 189 -9.07 -27.73 16.96
CA TYR A 189 -8.59 -27.03 15.78
C TYR A 189 -8.11 -25.59 16.09
N LEU A 190 -6.91 -25.26 15.65
CA LEU A 190 -6.35 -23.92 15.79
C LEU A 190 -6.55 -23.12 14.50
N PRO A 191 -7.01 -21.84 14.55
CA PRO A 191 -7.29 -21.02 13.36
C PRO A 191 -6.02 -20.49 12.68
N ARG A 192 -4.93 -21.27 12.66
CA ARG A 192 -3.66 -20.94 12.01
C ARG A 192 -3.74 -21.19 10.52
N PHE A 193 -3.09 -20.34 9.72
CA PHE A 193 -3.03 -20.52 8.26
C PHE A 193 -2.58 -21.93 7.86
N GLN A 194 -1.54 -22.44 8.52
CA GLN A 194 -1.01 -23.76 8.21
C GLN A 194 -2.04 -24.88 8.47
N SER A 195 -2.83 -24.79 9.54
CA SER A 195 -3.88 -25.78 9.83
C SER A 195 -4.94 -25.80 8.73
N PHE A 196 -5.38 -24.62 8.27
CA PHE A 196 -6.34 -24.52 7.17
C PHE A 196 -5.79 -25.09 5.87
N LEU A 197 -4.53 -24.79 5.54
CA LEU A 197 -3.91 -25.30 4.32
C LEU A 197 -3.76 -26.84 4.35
N LEU A 198 -3.25 -27.39 5.45
CA LEU A 198 -3.05 -28.85 5.59
C LEU A 198 -4.35 -29.66 5.52
N HIS A 199 -5.46 -29.10 5.95
CA HIS A 199 -6.74 -29.79 6.03
C HIS A 199 -7.81 -29.22 5.08
N ALA A 200 -7.39 -28.43 4.10
CA ALA A 200 -8.29 -27.71 3.21
C ALA A 200 -9.27 -28.61 2.45
N HIS A 201 -8.84 -29.81 2.06
CA HIS A 201 -9.71 -30.80 1.37
C HIS A 201 -10.89 -31.31 2.22
N GLY A 202 -10.82 -31.20 3.55
CA GLY A 202 -11.90 -31.54 4.46
C GLY A 202 -12.91 -30.42 4.69
N LEU A 203 -12.66 -29.23 4.19
CA LEU A 203 -13.54 -28.07 4.37
C LEU A 203 -14.70 -28.10 3.36
N SER A 204 -15.88 -27.64 3.79
CA SER A 204 -17.04 -27.51 2.89
C SER A 204 -16.74 -26.50 1.77
N PRO A 205 -16.86 -26.87 0.48
CA PRO A 205 -16.64 -25.97 -0.64
C PRO A 205 -17.49 -24.69 -0.57
N ASP A 206 -18.78 -24.82 -0.24
CA ASP A 206 -19.67 -23.67 -0.16
C ASP A 206 -19.30 -22.72 0.99
N ALA A 207 -18.89 -23.25 2.14
CA ALA A 207 -18.41 -22.44 3.24
C ALA A 207 -17.08 -21.72 2.89
N VAL A 208 -16.18 -22.39 2.15
CA VAL A 208 -14.93 -21.75 1.67
C VAL A 208 -15.23 -20.66 0.65
N ARG A 209 -16.14 -20.87 -0.31
CA ARG A 209 -16.60 -19.84 -1.26
C ARG A 209 -17.22 -18.66 -0.53
N LEU A 210 -18.10 -18.91 0.42
CA LEU A 210 -18.72 -17.85 1.23
C LEU A 210 -17.67 -17.07 2.03
N ALA A 211 -16.77 -17.75 2.73
CA ALA A 211 -15.70 -17.12 3.49
C ALA A 211 -14.79 -16.28 2.59
N PHE A 212 -14.43 -16.78 1.41
CA PHE A 212 -13.62 -16.02 0.45
C PHE A 212 -14.36 -14.77 -0.03
N MET A 213 -15.64 -14.85 -0.41
CA MET A 213 -16.43 -13.69 -0.83
C MET A 213 -16.58 -12.66 0.27
N LEU A 214 -16.87 -13.08 1.51
CA LEU A 214 -16.94 -12.19 2.66
C LEU A 214 -15.58 -11.53 2.93
N SER A 215 -14.47 -12.25 2.79
CA SER A 215 -13.12 -11.68 2.93
C SER A 215 -12.82 -10.67 1.82
N LEU A 216 -13.19 -10.98 0.58
CA LEU A 216 -12.98 -10.12 -0.59
C LEU A 216 -13.77 -8.82 -0.48
N VAL A 217 -15.03 -8.86 -0.03
CA VAL A 217 -15.83 -7.66 0.22
C VAL A 217 -15.31 -6.92 1.46
N GLY A 218 -15.07 -7.64 2.55
CA GLY A 218 -14.70 -7.06 3.83
C GLY A 218 -13.33 -6.38 3.81
N PHE A 219 -12.27 -7.13 3.57
CA PHE A 219 -10.93 -6.55 3.40
C PHE A 219 -10.83 -5.71 2.12
N GLY A 220 -11.59 -6.04 1.07
CA GLY A 220 -11.68 -5.27 -0.17
C GLY A 220 -12.17 -3.86 0.03
N THR A 221 -13.04 -3.61 1.03
CA THR A 221 -13.41 -2.25 1.46
C THR A 221 -12.16 -1.47 1.87
N LYS A 222 -11.26 -2.08 2.61
CA LYS A 222 -10.01 -1.48 3.05
C LYS A 222 -8.97 -1.36 1.92
N VAL A 223 -8.95 -2.31 0.98
CA VAL A 223 -8.15 -2.23 -0.25
C VAL A 223 -8.60 -1.07 -1.15
N GLY A 224 -9.85 -0.63 -1.01
CA GLY A 224 -10.45 0.38 -1.84
C GLY A 224 -11.09 -0.18 -3.11
N PHE A 225 -11.52 -1.44 -3.12
CA PHE A 225 -12.27 -2.00 -4.24
C PHE A 225 -13.64 -1.34 -4.39
N VAL A 226 -14.04 -1.14 -5.64
CA VAL A 226 -15.37 -0.66 -5.97
C VAL A 226 -16.40 -1.77 -5.69
N PRO A 227 -17.54 -1.46 -5.04
CA PRO A 227 -18.11 -0.12 -4.80
C PRO A 227 -17.75 0.53 -3.44
N THR A 228 -17.02 -0.12 -2.57
CA THR A 228 -16.78 0.30 -1.17
C THR A 228 -15.59 1.27 -0.98
N HIS A 229 -15.08 1.84 -2.07
CA HIS A 229 -13.87 2.68 -2.16
C HIS A 229 -14.03 4.13 -1.70
N THR A 230 -15.26 4.60 -1.42
CA THR A 230 -15.60 6.03 -1.33
C THR A 230 -14.87 6.80 -0.22
N TRP A 231 -14.38 6.13 0.81
CA TRP A 231 -13.57 6.72 1.87
C TRP A 231 -12.17 7.15 1.42
N LEU A 232 -11.63 6.45 0.40
CA LEU A 232 -10.22 6.51 0.05
C LEU A 232 -9.79 7.87 -0.54
N PRO A 233 -10.53 8.49 -1.50
CA PRO A 233 -10.15 9.79 -2.03
C PRO A 233 -10.17 10.91 -0.98
N ASP A 234 -11.12 10.88 -0.06
CA ASP A 234 -11.26 11.89 0.99
C ASP A 234 -10.12 11.74 2.03
N ALA A 235 -9.88 10.53 2.52
CA ALA A 235 -8.82 10.26 3.49
C ALA A 235 -7.42 10.65 2.94
N HIS A 236 -7.14 10.32 1.67
CA HIS A 236 -5.85 10.66 1.05
C HIS A 236 -5.68 12.15 0.76
N SER A 237 -6.77 12.83 0.40
CA SER A 237 -6.76 14.27 0.14
C SER A 237 -6.48 15.08 1.41
N GLU A 238 -7.06 14.66 2.54
CA GLU A 238 -6.99 15.42 3.79
C GLU A 238 -5.78 15.04 4.65
N ALA A 239 -5.35 13.78 4.64
CA ALA A 239 -4.15 13.37 5.39
C ALA A 239 -2.89 14.15 4.99
N PRO A 240 -1.93 14.39 5.90
CA PRO A 240 -0.59 14.86 5.52
C PRO A 240 0.04 13.99 4.43
N ALA A 241 0.76 14.58 3.48
CA ALA A 241 1.30 13.87 2.32
C ALA A 241 2.13 12.60 2.66
N PRO A 242 3.02 12.60 3.68
CA PRO A 242 3.71 11.37 4.08
C PRO A 242 2.78 10.29 4.64
N VAL A 243 1.66 10.67 5.27
CA VAL A 243 0.62 9.74 5.70
C VAL A 243 -0.12 9.17 4.48
N SER A 244 -0.47 10.03 3.50
CA SER A 244 -1.12 9.59 2.26
C SER A 244 -0.25 8.62 1.47
N ALA A 245 1.09 8.78 1.50
CA ALA A 245 2.02 7.82 0.89
C ALA A 245 1.91 6.43 1.53
N LEU A 246 1.94 6.35 2.86
CA LEU A 246 1.78 5.08 3.60
C LEU A 246 0.39 4.47 3.41
N LEU A 247 -0.67 5.29 3.44
CA LEU A 247 -2.04 4.82 3.19
C LEU A 247 -2.14 4.16 1.82
N SER A 248 -1.64 4.82 0.78
CA SER A 248 -1.74 4.35 -0.61
C SER A 248 -0.82 3.17 -0.91
N GLY A 249 0.47 3.29 -0.57
CA GLY A 249 1.48 2.34 -1.01
C GLY A 249 1.63 1.12 -0.11
N SER A 250 1.19 1.18 1.16
CA SER A 250 1.38 0.09 2.12
C SER A 250 0.08 -0.42 2.73
N LEU A 251 -0.82 0.46 3.19
CA LEU A 251 -2.05 0.05 3.87
C LEU A 251 -2.96 -0.79 2.96
N LEU A 252 -3.19 -0.32 1.71
CA LEU A 252 -4.05 -1.02 0.76
C LEU A 252 -3.47 -2.41 0.45
N ALA A 253 -2.15 -2.48 0.24
CA ALA A 253 -1.44 -3.73 0.03
C ALA A 253 -1.55 -4.66 1.25
N ALA A 254 -1.40 -4.16 2.47
CA ALA A 254 -1.56 -4.95 3.70
C ALA A 254 -2.96 -5.57 3.83
N ALA A 255 -4.02 -4.82 3.47
CA ALA A 255 -5.37 -5.35 3.41
C ALA A 255 -5.54 -6.41 2.31
N PHE A 256 -4.90 -6.21 1.16
CA PHE A 256 -4.91 -7.18 0.07
C PHE A 256 -4.17 -8.48 0.44
N TYR A 257 -3.09 -8.37 1.22
CA TYR A 257 -2.42 -9.55 1.79
C TYR A 257 -3.39 -10.44 2.59
N ALA A 258 -4.30 -9.85 3.36
CA ALA A 258 -5.31 -10.61 4.08
C ALA A 258 -6.20 -11.41 3.11
N ILE A 259 -6.66 -10.80 2.01
CA ILE A 259 -7.42 -11.51 0.96
C ILE A 259 -6.61 -12.65 0.36
N LEU A 260 -5.29 -12.46 0.13
CA LEU A 260 -4.43 -13.52 -0.40
C LEU A 260 -4.30 -14.72 0.53
N ARG A 261 -4.39 -14.54 1.86
CA ARG A 261 -4.42 -15.66 2.81
C ARG A 261 -5.70 -16.50 2.68
N PHE A 262 -6.86 -15.85 2.49
CA PHE A 262 -8.10 -16.55 2.16
C PHE A 262 -8.04 -17.20 0.77
N PHE A 263 -7.42 -16.54 -0.20
CA PHE A 263 -7.19 -17.09 -1.53
C PHE A 263 -6.38 -18.39 -1.48
N GLN A 264 -5.31 -18.46 -0.65
CA GLN A 264 -4.53 -19.69 -0.47
C GLN A 264 -5.41 -20.84 0.06
N VAL A 265 -6.28 -20.57 1.02
CA VAL A 265 -7.21 -21.59 1.54
C VAL A 265 -8.20 -22.04 0.47
N ALA A 266 -8.76 -21.10 -0.31
CA ALA A 266 -9.67 -21.43 -1.41
C ALA A 266 -8.99 -22.28 -2.48
N VAL A 267 -7.73 -21.96 -2.84
CA VAL A 267 -6.95 -22.77 -3.80
C VAL A 267 -6.68 -24.18 -3.25
N ALA A 268 -6.30 -24.30 -1.98
CA ALA A 268 -6.02 -25.58 -1.33
C ALA A 268 -7.29 -26.44 -1.17
N ALA A 269 -8.47 -25.81 -1.00
CA ALA A 269 -9.76 -26.48 -0.94
C ALA A 269 -10.33 -26.87 -2.33
N GLY A 270 -9.61 -26.58 -3.43
CA GLY A 270 -10.07 -26.87 -4.79
C GLY A 270 -10.91 -25.77 -5.45
N GLU A 271 -11.16 -24.66 -4.76
CA GLU A 271 -12.02 -23.55 -5.21
C GLU A 271 -11.27 -22.46 -5.97
N ARG A 272 -10.13 -22.81 -6.60
CA ARG A 272 -9.26 -21.89 -7.35
C ARG A 272 -10.01 -21.06 -8.38
N SER A 273 -10.79 -21.75 -9.25
CA SER A 273 -11.49 -21.08 -10.36
C SER A 273 -12.46 -20.03 -9.86
N PHE A 274 -13.23 -20.35 -8.82
CA PHE A 274 -14.15 -19.42 -8.19
C PHE A 274 -13.42 -18.18 -7.64
N ALA A 275 -12.35 -18.38 -6.88
CA ALA A 275 -11.59 -17.30 -6.26
C ALA A 275 -10.91 -16.40 -7.31
N GLN A 276 -10.37 -16.98 -8.39
CA GLN A 276 -9.78 -16.24 -9.51
C GLN A 276 -10.81 -15.37 -10.23
N HIS A 277 -11.98 -15.92 -10.58
CA HIS A 277 -13.04 -15.16 -11.24
C HIS A 277 -13.54 -13.99 -10.36
N ALA A 278 -13.70 -14.20 -9.06
CA ALA A 278 -14.09 -13.14 -8.15
C ALA A 278 -13.04 -12.01 -8.13
N LEU A 279 -11.74 -12.32 -8.06
CA LEU A 279 -10.67 -11.31 -8.14
C LEU A 279 -10.67 -10.56 -9.49
N ILE A 280 -10.90 -11.25 -10.61
CA ILE A 280 -11.01 -10.63 -11.93
C ILE A 280 -12.17 -9.64 -11.96
N VAL A 281 -13.34 -10.02 -11.46
CA VAL A 281 -14.53 -9.17 -11.46
C VAL A 281 -14.29 -7.91 -10.62
N PHE A 282 -13.83 -8.05 -9.38
CA PHE A 282 -13.53 -6.90 -8.51
C PHE A 282 -12.39 -6.03 -9.08
N GLY A 283 -11.37 -6.67 -9.67
CA GLY A 283 -10.27 -5.98 -10.33
C GLY A 283 -10.74 -5.13 -11.52
N VAL A 284 -11.52 -5.70 -12.42
CA VAL A 284 -12.07 -4.99 -13.59
C VAL A 284 -12.97 -3.84 -13.16
N ILE A 285 -13.93 -4.07 -12.25
CA ILE A 285 -14.85 -3.02 -11.81
C ILE A 285 -14.09 -1.85 -11.18
N SER A 286 -13.06 -2.15 -10.36
CA SER A 286 -12.24 -1.12 -9.71
C SER A 286 -11.40 -0.35 -10.72
N LEU A 287 -10.80 -1.04 -11.68
CA LEU A 287 -10.02 -0.44 -12.76
C LEU A 287 -10.87 0.50 -13.61
N VAL A 288 -12.05 0.03 -14.08
CA VAL A 288 -12.97 0.81 -14.90
C VAL A 288 -13.43 2.06 -14.17
N ALA A 289 -13.92 1.92 -12.95
CA ALA A 289 -14.42 3.06 -12.17
C ALA A 289 -13.31 4.08 -11.89
N ALA A 290 -12.14 3.63 -11.44
CA ALA A 290 -11.02 4.51 -11.12
C ALA A 290 -10.56 5.30 -12.35
N SER A 291 -10.45 4.66 -13.52
CA SER A 291 -10.03 5.29 -14.77
C SER A 291 -10.94 6.45 -15.17
N PHE A 292 -12.26 6.30 -15.02
CA PHE A 292 -13.19 7.41 -15.29
C PHE A 292 -13.12 8.52 -14.24
N PHE A 293 -12.97 8.18 -12.96
CA PHE A 293 -12.88 9.19 -11.91
C PHE A 293 -11.60 10.03 -12.00
N VAL A 294 -10.49 9.46 -12.44
CA VAL A 294 -9.20 10.18 -12.64
C VAL A 294 -9.35 11.32 -13.65
N LEU A 295 -10.15 11.17 -14.70
CA LEU A 295 -10.29 12.17 -15.77
C LEU A 295 -10.84 13.53 -15.31
N ARG A 296 -11.65 13.57 -14.24
CA ARG A 296 -12.37 14.76 -13.79
C ARG A 296 -11.91 15.32 -12.45
N GLN A 297 -10.69 14.95 -12.00
CA GLN A 297 -10.20 15.45 -10.72
C GLN A 297 -9.60 16.84 -10.85
N SER A 298 -10.07 17.78 -10.03
CA SER A 298 -9.45 19.09 -9.84
C SER A 298 -8.37 19.08 -8.75
N ASN A 299 -8.48 18.16 -7.78
CA ASN A 299 -7.54 18.01 -6.67
C ASN A 299 -6.52 16.89 -6.99
N TYR A 300 -5.22 17.25 -7.06
CA TYR A 300 -4.19 16.30 -7.45
C TYR A 300 -3.94 15.19 -6.42
N LYS A 301 -4.22 15.37 -5.13
CA LYS A 301 -4.14 14.29 -4.15
C LYS A 301 -5.29 13.28 -4.33
N ARG A 302 -6.50 13.75 -4.66
CA ARG A 302 -7.63 12.88 -5.01
C ARG A 302 -7.36 12.11 -6.31
N LEU A 303 -6.75 12.76 -7.30
CA LEU A 303 -6.31 12.11 -8.54
C LEU A 303 -5.36 10.93 -8.23
N LEU A 304 -4.34 11.15 -7.39
CA LEU A 304 -3.44 10.09 -6.94
C LEU A 304 -4.14 9.01 -6.12
N ALA A 305 -5.18 9.34 -5.37
CA ALA A 305 -5.99 8.39 -4.61
C ALA A 305 -6.78 7.45 -5.54
N TYR A 306 -7.45 7.97 -6.56
CA TYR A 306 -8.14 7.13 -7.56
C TYR A 306 -7.18 6.24 -8.34
N SER A 307 -5.98 6.74 -8.68
CA SER A 307 -4.99 5.85 -9.32
C SER A 307 -4.51 4.73 -8.38
N SER A 308 -4.70 4.84 -7.04
CA SER A 308 -4.42 3.70 -6.14
C SER A 308 -5.48 2.61 -6.27
N ILE A 309 -6.75 2.98 -6.44
CA ILE A 309 -7.85 2.03 -6.69
C ILE A 309 -7.61 1.27 -8.00
N GLU A 310 -7.17 1.98 -9.04
CA GLU A 310 -6.76 1.42 -10.31
C GLU A 310 -5.68 0.34 -10.13
N HIS A 311 -4.56 0.69 -9.49
CA HIS A 311 -3.45 -0.23 -9.29
C HIS A 311 -3.80 -1.44 -8.43
N MET A 312 -4.65 -1.27 -7.40
CA MET A 312 -5.16 -2.41 -6.64
C MET A 312 -6.03 -3.33 -7.52
N GLY A 313 -6.78 -2.77 -8.47
CA GLY A 313 -7.48 -3.53 -9.52
C GLY A 313 -6.52 -4.31 -10.41
N ILE A 314 -5.41 -3.71 -10.85
CA ILE A 314 -4.37 -4.36 -11.65
C ILE A 314 -3.73 -5.54 -10.89
N ILE A 315 -3.41 -5.36 -9.60
CA ILE A 315 -2.87 -6.43 -8.75
C ILE A 315 -3.87 -7.58 -8.64
N ALA A 316 -5.16 -7.28 -8.41
CA ALA A 316 -6.21 -8.30 -8.33
C ALA A 316 -6.36 -9.08 -9.64
N LEU A 317 -6.29 -8.42 -10.80
CA LEU A 317 -6.28 -9.04 -12.12
C LEU A 317 -5.08 -9.98 -12.30
N GLY A 318 -3.88 -9.55 -11.90
CA GLY A 318 -2.67 -10.37 -12.01
C GLY A 318 -2.74 -11.66 -11.20
N ILE A 319 -3.30 -11.63 -9.99
CA ILE A 319 -3.57 -12.83 -9.18
C ILE A 319 -4.70 -13.66 -9.81
N GLY A 320 -5.78 -13.01 -10.27
CA GLY A 320 -6.94 -13.66 -10.87
C GLY A 320 -6.61 -14.39 -12.19
N PHE A 321 -5.68 -13.87 -13.00
CA PHE A 321 -5.22 -14.54 -14.23
C PHE A 321 -4.49 -15.87 -13.95
N GLY A 322 -3.86 -16.02 -12.78
CA GLY A 322 -3.35 -17.28 -12.28
C GLY A 322 -2.10 -17.86 -12.95
N ALA A 323 -1.59 -17.26 -14.03
CA ALA A 323 -0.31 -17.65 -14.63
C ALA A 323 0.85 -17.37 -13.65
N PRO A 324 1.91 -18.21 -13.62
CA PRO A 324 3.08 -17.95 -12.79
C PRO A 324 3.64 -16.54 -12.96
N LEU A 325 3.75 -16.09 -14.22
CA LEU A 325 4.27 -14.79 -14.58
C LEU A 325 3.34 -13.65 -14.16
N ALA A 326 2.01 -13.80 -14.31
CA ALA A 326 1.03 -12.80 -13.88
C ALA A 326 1.02 -12.63 -12.36
N VAL A 327 1.05 -13.75 -11.62
CA VAL A 327 1.09 -13.73 -10.15
C VAL A 327 2.40 -13.12 -9.65
N ALA A 328 3.55 -13.50 -10.21
CA ALA A 328 4.85 -12.88 -9.88
C ALA A 328 4.86 -11.39 -10.24
N GLY A 329 4.28 -11.01 -11.39
CA GLY A 329 4.09 -9.62 -11.80
C GLY A 329 3.22 -8.83 -10.81
N ALA A 330 2.10 -9.39 -10.34
CA ALA A 330 1.25 -8.75 -9.34
C ALA A 330 1.98 -8.54 -8.00
N LEU A 331 2.78 -9.51 -7.56
CA LEU A 331 3.61 -9.39 -6.36
C LEU A 331 4.74 -8.37 -6.53
N LEU A 332 5.39 -8.31 -7.69
CA LEU A 332 6.35 -7.25 -8.03
C LEU A 332 5.65 -5.88 -8.03
N HIS A 333 4.41 -5.82 -8.54
CA HIS A 333 3.62 -4.60 -8.58
C HIS A 333 3.37 -4.04 -7.17
N VAL A 334 3.18 -4.87 -6.15
CA VAL A 334 3.06 -4.40 -4.74
C VAL A 334 4.27 -3.55 -4.33
N ILE A 335 5.48 -3.98 -4.63
CA ILE A 335 6.71 -3.26 -4.25
C ILE A 335 6.91 -2.00 -5.10
N THR A 336 6.72 -2.12 -6.42
CA THR A 336 6.93 -1.00 -7.35
C THR A 336 5.85 0.08 -7.21
N HIS A 337 4.60 -0.32 -6.98
CA HIS A 337 3.49 0.56 -6.66
C HIS A 337 3.74 1.33 -5.34
N ALA A 338 4.19 0.66 -4.29
CA ALA A 338 4.53 1.33 -3.03
C ALA A 338 5.58 2.42 -3.25
N SER A 339 6.64 2.14 -4.02
CA SER A 339 7.68 3.12 -4.34
C SER A 339 7.17 4.28 -5.21
N ALA A 340 6.40 3.97 -6.26
CA ALA A 340 5.83 4.98 -7.16
C ALA A 340 4.80 5.87 -6.44
N LYS A 341 3.97 5.30 -5.56
CA LYS A 341 3.03 6.07 -4.72
C LYS A 341 3.75 6.90 -3.66
N GLY A 342 4.81 6.35 -3.06
CA GLY A 342 5.68 7.14 -2.20
C GLY A 342 6.20 8.38 -2.91
N LEU A 343 6.81 8.21 -4.09
CA LEU A 343 7.31 9.29 -4.92
C LEU A 343 6.21 10.31 -5.28
N ALA A 344 5.03 9.84 -5.69
CA ALA A 344 3.92 10.69 -6.11
C ALA A 344 3.35 11.52 -4.94
N PHE A 345 3.08 10.88 -3.79
CA PHE A 345 2.55 11.60 -2.63
C PHE A 345 3.59 12.50 -1.95
N PHE A 346 4.87 12.12 -1.94
CA PHE A 346 5.95 13.02 -1.49
C PHE A 346 6.07 14.22 -2.42
N GLY A 347 6.01 14.01 -3.74
CA GLY A 347 5.95 15.09 -4.72
C GLY A 347 4.75 16.01 -4.49
N SER A 348 3.55 15.43 -4.27
CA SER A 348 2.34 16.20 -3.95
C SER A 348 2.50 17.02 -2.67
N GLY A 349 3.17 16.48 -1.65
CA GLY A 349 3.49 17.19 -0.42
C GLY A 349 4.48 18.33 -0.62
N SER A 350 5.47 18.14 -1.48
CA SER A 350 6.42 19.21 -1.85
C SER A 350 5.72 20.34 -2.59
N LEU A 351 4.85 20.01 -3.56
CA LEU A 351 4.03 20.98 -4.29
C LEU A 351 3.08 21.73 -3.35
N LEU A 352 2.41 21.04 -2.43
CA LEU A 352 1.55 21.66 -1.43
C LEU A 352 2.32 22.67 -0.56
N ARG A 353 3.55 22.34 -0.14
CA ARG A 353 4.42 23.25 0.62
C ARG A 353 4.95 24.41 -0.20
N GLY A 354 5.06 24.27 -1.52
CA GLY A 354 5.49 25.32 -2.44
C GLY A 354 4.39 26.29 -2.83
N TYR A 355 3.22 25.76 -3.21
CA TYR A 355 2.11 26.50 -3.81
C TYR A 355 0.93 26.78 -2.86
N ASP A 356 0.89 26.16 -1.70
CA ASP A 356 -0.17 26.26 -0.67
C ASP A 356 -1.58 25.93 -1.22
N THR A 357 -1.67 25.02 -2.19
CA THR A 357 -2.93 24.58 -2.78
C THR A 357 -2.91 23.08 -3.12
N LYS A 358 -4.07 22.42 -3.06
CA LYS A 358 -4.28 21.05 -3.51
C LYS A 358 -4.88 20.99 -4.94
N GLU A 359 -5.24 22.15 -5.52
CA GLU A 359 -5.91 22.22 -6.82
C GLU A 359 -4.89 22.20 -7.98
N VAL A 360 -5.21 21.43 -9.02
CA VAL A 360 -4.40 21.27 -10.23
C VAL A 360 -4.14 22.63 -10.89
N ASP A 361 -5.18 23.46 -11.02
CA ASP A 361 -5.11 24.76 -11.68
C ASP A 361 -4.32 25.80 -10.86
N GLY A 362 -4.16 25.59 -9.56
CA GLY A 362 -3.36 26.44 -8.69
C GLY A 362 -1.85 26.18 -8.75
N VAL A 363 -1.42 25.08 -9.38
CA VAL A 363 -0.01 24.71 -9.54
C VAL A 363 0.41 24.93 -10.99
N THR A 364 1.30 25.90 -11.24
CA THR A 364 1.76 26.22 -12.59
C THR A 364 3.29 26.34 -12.65
N GLY A 365 3.89 25.76 -13.69
CA GLY A 365 5.32 25.86 -13.94
C GLY A 365 6.20 25.20 -12.87
N ALA A 366 5.69 24.18 -12.19
CA ALA A 366 6.38 23.54 -11.09
C ALA A 366 7.75 22.94 -11.49
N GLY A 367 7.94 22.57 -12.76
CA GLY A 367 9.21 22.07 -13.26
C GLY A 367 10.33 23.10 -13.24
N ARG A 368 10.00 24.41 -13.31
CA ARG A 368 10.97 25.51 -13.23
C ARG A 368 11.10 26.06 -11.81
N ALA A 369 9.97 26.21 -11.11
CA ALA A 369 9.93 26.78 -9.78
C ALA A 369 10.52 25.83 -8.71
N MET A 370 10.35 24.54 -8.91
CA MET A 370 10.81 23.46 -8.01
C MET A 370 11.58 22.42 -8.84
N PRO A 371 12.85 22.66 -9.17
CA PRO A 371 13.60 21.90 -10.18
C PRO A 371 13.88 20.44 -9.80
N TRP A 372 13.71 20.06 -8.54
CA TRP A 372 13.79 18.67 -8.07
C TRP A 372 12.40 18.05 -7.92
N SER A 373 11.55 18.67 -7.11
CA SER A 373 10.25 18.09 -6.75
C SER A 373 9.27 18.09 -7.93
N GLY A 374 9.26 19.14 -8.77
CA GLY A 374 8.37 19.21 -9.95
C GLY A 374 8.61 18.09 -10.96
N PRO A 375 9.85 17.95 -11.52
CA PRO A 375 10.17 16.86 -12.42
C PRO A 375 10.01 15.46 -11.82
N MET A 376 10.35 15.27 -10.53
CA MET A 376 10.16 13.98 -9.85
C MET A 376 8.68 13.65 -9.65
N PHE A 377 7.80 14.65 -9.42
CA PHE A 377 6.35 14.43 -9.38
C PHE A 377 5.82 13.99 -10.76
N LEU A 378 6.29 14.61 -11.85
CA LEU A 378 5.94 14.17 -13.19
C LEU A 378 6.48 12.77 -13.50
N ALA A 379 7.72 12.46 -13.10
CA ALA A 379 8.29 11.12 -13.23
C ALA A 379 7.48 10.08 -12.47
N ALA A 380 6.96 10.41 -11.27
CA ALA A 380 6.06 9.55 -10.52
C ALA A 380 4.74 9.29 -11.26
N ALA A 381 4.15 10.36 -11.81
CA ALA A 381 2.92 10.26 -12.62
C ALA A 381 3.13 9.35 -13.85
N LEU A 382 4.22 9.54 -14.56
CA LEU A 382 4.58 8.71 -15.73
C LEU A 382 4.89 7.25 -15.33
N ALA A 383 5.56 7.04 -14.19
CA ALA A 383 5.85 5.69 -13.69
C ALA A 383 4.56 4.95 -13.30
N LEU A 384 3.61 5.63 -12.62
CA LEU A 384 2.29 5.08 -12.30
C LEU A 384 1.46 4.77 -13.55
N CYS A 385 1.73 5.44 -14.64
CA CYS A 385 1.10 5.17 -15.93
C CYS A 385 1.84 4.09 -16.75
N GLY A 386 2.71 3.31 -16.15
CA GLY A 386 3.42 2.24 -16.85
C GLY A 386 4.43 2.75 -17.90
N LEU A 387 5.14 3.86 -17.64
CA LEU A 387 6.20 4.30 -18.56
C LEU A 387 7.34 3.26 -18.56
N PRO A 388 7.84 2.82 -19.74
CA PRO A 388 9.04 1.99 -19.85
C PRO A 388 10.21 2.50 -18.99
N LEU A 389 11.04 1.58 -18.50
CA LEU A 389 12.11 1.79 -17.50
C LEU A 389 11.61 1.90 -16.05
N SER A 390 10.29 1.92 -15.80
CA SER A 390 9.76 1.83 -14.44
C SER A 390 9.46 0.39 -14.03
N GLY A 391 9.62 0.09 -12.74
CA GLY A 391 9.23 -1.21 -12.19
C GLY A 391 7.72 -1.48 -12.32
N VAL A 392 6.90 -0.42 -12.36
CA VAL A 392 5.45 -0.51 -12.60
C VAL A 392 5.18 -1.07 -13.99
N PHE A 393 5.82 -0.51 -15.04
CA PHE A 393 5.71 -1.05 -16.40
C PHE A 393 6.09 -2.54 -16.46
N ARG A 394 7.23 -2.90 -15.85
CA ARG A 394 7.71 -4.29 -15.85
C ARG A 394 6.68 -5.24 -15.23
N SER A 395 6.10 -4.86 -14.12
CA SER A 395 5.12 -5.69 -13.42
C SER A 395 3.79 -5.78 -14.18
N GLU A 396 3.30 -4.68 -14.76
CA GLU A 396 2.11 -4.68 -15.62
C GLU A 396 2.32 -5.51 -16.88
N PHE A 397 3.48 -5.38 -17.53
CA PHE A 397 3.82 -6.19 -18.68
C PHE A 397 3.81 -7.68 -18.36
N GLN A 398 4.33 -8.10 -17.21
CA GLN A 398 4.29 -9.49 -16.76
C GLN A 398 2.84 -9.96 -16.52
N ILE A 399 1.98 -9.11 -15.97
CA ILE A 399 0.55 -9.40 -15.76
C ILE A 399 -0.15 -9.62 -17.10
N VAL A 400 0.07 -8.71 -18.06
CA VAL A 400 -0.51 -8.79 -19.41
C VAL A 400 -0.07 -10.06 -20.14
N VAL A 401 1.23 -10.33 -20.18
CA VAL A 401 1.78 -11.53 -20.85
C VAL A 401 1.26 -12.81 -20.19
N GLY A 402 1.22 -12.85 -18.86
CA GLY A 402 0.66 -13.98 -18.12
C GLY A 402 -0.85 -14.16 -18.34
N GLY A 403 -1.60 -13.07 -18.48
CA GLY A 403 -3.02 -13.11 -18.82
C GLY A 403 -3.27 -13.70 -20.20
N PHE A 404 -2.48 -13.30 -21.21
CA PHE A 404 -2.53 -13.92 -22.54
C PHE A 404 -2.20 -15.42 -22.49
N ALA A 405 -1.20 -15.83 -21.73
CA ALA A 405 -0.81 -17.23 -21.58
C ALA A 405 -1.92 -18.11 -20.97
N GLN A 406 -2.87 -17.53 -20.24
CA GLN A 406 -4.05 -18.21 -19.67
C GLN A 406 -5.34 -17.97 -20.47
N ALA A 407 -5.23 -17.45 -21.69
CA ALA A 407 -6.37 -17.13 -22.55
C ALA A 407 -7.40 -16.15 -21.91
N GLN A 408 -6.96 -15.31 -20.97
CA GLN A 408 -7.79 -14.31 -20.29
C GLN A 408 -7.96 -13.04 -21.16
N TYR A 409 -8.28 -13.23 -22.44
CA TYR A 409 -8.27 -12.15 -23.46
C TYR A 409 -9.15 -10.96 -23.09
N VAL A 410 -10.34 -11.21 -22.55
CA VAL A 410 -11.27 -10.13 -22.17
C VAL A 410 -10.70 -9.31 -21.00
N GLY A 411 -10.20 -9.98 -19.95
CA GLY A 411 -9.59 -9.31 -18.82
C GLY A 411 -8.36 -8.49 -19.21
N VAL A 412 -7.51 -9.03 -20.09
CA VAL A 412 -6.33 -8.33 -20.62
C VAL A 412 -6.73 -7.14 -21.51
N ALA A 413 -7.73 -7.30 -22.38
CA ALA A 413 -8.21 -6.20 -23.22
C ALA A 413 -8.77 -5.05 -22.38
N LEU A 414 -9.58 -5.35 -21.37
CA LEU A 414 -10.09 -4.35 -20.41
C LEU A 414 -8.96 -3.69 -19.65
N LEU A 415 -7.98 -4.46 -19.16
CA LEU A 415 -6.79 -3.90 -18.50
C LEU A 415 -6.08 -2.88 -19.39
N LEU A 416 -5.76 -3.26 -20.63
CA LEU A 416 -5.05 -2.38 -21.57
C LEU A 416 -5.85 -1.12 -21.92
N VAL A 417 -7.17 -1.24 -22.15
CA VAL A 417 -8.02 -0.08 -22.46
C VAL A 417 -8.05 0.89 -21.29
N PHE A 418 -8.36 0.42 -20.07
CA PHE A 418 -8.61 1.31 -18.95
C PHE A 418 -7.35 1.86 -18.31
N VAL A 419 -6.21 1.16 -18.36
CA VAL A 419 -4.90 1.74 -18.03
C VAL A 419 -4.57 2.92 -18.97
N ASN A 420 -4.88 2.81 -20.28
CA ASN A 420 -4.68 3.94 -21.21
C ASN A 420 -5.62 5.12 -20.90
N VAL A 421 -6.87 4.87 -20.50
CA VAL A 421 -7.79 5.94 -20.07
C VAL A 421 -7.25 6.67 -18.84
N ALA A 422 -6.80 5.93 -17.83
CA ALA A 422 -6.20 6.51 -16.63
C ALA A 422 -4.89 7.25 -16.93
N PHE A 423 -4.04 6.68 -17.79
CA PHE A 423 -2.82 7.31 -18.30
C PHE A 423 -3.10 8.72 -18.82
N PHE A 424 -4.10 8.86 -19.69
CA PHE A 424 -4.45 10.17 -20.25
C PHE A 424 -4.82 11.17 -19.14
N GLY A 425 -5.64 10.78 -18.17
CA GLY A 425 -6.04 11.65 -17.06
C GLY A 425 -4.87 12.05 -16.16
N VAL A 426 -4.06 11.09 -15.71
CA VAL A 426 -2.92 11.35 -14.82
C VAL A 426 -1.88 12.23 -15.52
N VAL A 427 -1.50 11.90 -16.75
CA VAL A 427 -0.46 12.66 -17.50
C VAL A 427 -0.95 14.05 -17.87
N TRP A 428 -2.23 14.20 -18.27
CA TRP A 428 -2.81 15.50 -18.59
C TRP A 428 -2.75 16.45 -17.39
N HIS A 429 -3.23 16.04 -16.24
CA HIS A 429 -3.25 16.88 -15.06
C HIS A 429 -1.83 17.17 -14.54
N SER A 430 -0.99 16.15 -14.42
CA SER A 430 0.40 16.31 -13.94
C SER A 430 1.25 17.14 -14.89
N GLY A 431 1.08 16.95 -16.21
CA GLY A 431 1.76 17.74 -17.24
C GLY A 431 1.40 19.22 -17.18
N ARG A 432 0.11 19.54 -17.01
CA ARG A 432 -0.34 20.94 -16.80
C ARG A 432 0.32 21.58 -15.59
N MET A 433 0.41 20.89 -14.48
CA MET A 433 1.05 21.40 -13.25
C MET A 433 2.55 21.67 -13.43
N VAL A 434 3.25 20.76 -14.11
CA VAL A 434 4.72 20.80 -14.16
C VAL A 434 5.26 21.54 -15.36
N LEU A 435 4.67 21.36 -16.56
CA LEU A 435 5.20 21.86 -17.84
C LEU A 435 4.57 23.18 -18.29
N SER A 436 3.48 23.65 -17.67
CA SER A 436 2.87 24.93 -18.01
C SER A 436 3.82 26.11 -17.75
N ARG A 437 3.51 27.27 -18.33
CA ARG A 437 4.20 28.50 -17.97
C ARG A 437 3.87 28.90 -16.53
N ALA A 438 4.88 29.31 -15.77
CA ALA A 438 4.65 29.86 -14.45
C ALA A 438 3.71 31.08 -14.55
N ALA A 439 2.66 31.12 -13.75
CA ALA A 439 1.83 32.32 -13.62
C ALA A 439 2.65 33.44 -13.02
N ALA A 440 2.31 34.69 -13.35
CA ALA A 440 2.91 35.84 -12.71
C ALA A 440 2.73 35.76 -11.19
N PRO A 441 3.76 36.03 -10.38
CA PRO A 441 3.63 36.02 -8.93
C PRO A 441 2.49 36.92 -8.48
N VAL A 442 1.60 36.43 -7.63
CA VAL A 442 0.60 37.27 -6.96
C VAL A 442 1.39 38.27 -6.08
N ALA A 443 1.07 39.57 -6.18
CA ALA A 443 1.74 40.59 -5.39
C ALA A 443 1.71 40.23 -3.89
N GLY A 444 2.88 40.15 -3.27
CA GLY A 444 3.04 39.80 -1.86
C GLY A 444 3.13 38.30 -1.53
N ALA A 445 2.89 37.38 -2.49
CA ALA A 445 3.10 35.95 -2.28
C ALA A 445 4.57 35.55 -2.53
N ALA A 446 5.11 34.70 -1.64
CA ALA A 446 6.44 34.15 -1.84
C ALA A 446 6.46 33.21 -3.06
N ALA A 447 7.46 33.35 -3.93
CA ALA A 447 7.61 32.45 -5.07
C ALA A 447 7.74 30.98 -4.61
N PRO A 448 7.10 30.03 -5.32
CA PRO A 448 7.26 28.60 -5.04
C PRO A 448 8.73 28.19 -5.14
N ARG A 449 9.21 27.41 -4.17
CA ARG A 449 10.60 26.95 -4.14
C ARG A 449 10.74 25.63 -3.37
N GLU A 450 11.85 24.94 -3.59
CA GLU A 450 12.21 23.78 -2.77
C GLU A 450 12.34 24.18 -1.29
N ARG A 451 11.72 23.39 -0.42
CA ARG A 451 11.65 23.70 1.01
C ARG A 451 12.66 22.92 1.85
N SER A 452 13.07 21.73 1.41
CA SER A 452 13.96 20.88 2.21
C SER A 452 14.65 19.79 1.38
N ALA A 453 15.95 19.63 1.59
CA ALA A 453 16.74 18.54 1.00
C ALA A 453 16.28 17.14 1.48
N TRP A 454 15.74 17.00 2.69
CA TRP A 454 15.20 15.74 3.20
C TRP A 454 13.99 15.27 2.38
N MET A 455 13.14 16.18 1.95
CA MET A 455 11.99 15.87 1.08
C MET A 455 12.47 15.35 -0.27
N VAL A 456 13.46 16.04 -0.86
CA VAL A 456 14.08 15.63 -2.13
C VAL A 456 14.77 14.28 -2.00
N ALA A 457 15.51 14.02 -0.91
CA ALA A 457 16.21 12.75 -0.67
C ALA A 457 15.24 11.55 -0.59
N ALA A 458 14.11 11.70 0.09
CA ALA A 458 13.08 10.65 0.13
C ALA A 458 12.48 10.36 -1.25
N MET A 459 12.23 11.40 -2.04
CA MET A 459 11.75 11.28 -3.42
C MET A 459 12.77 10.57 -4.31
N LEU A 460 14.06 10.94 -4.20
CA LEU A 460 15.14 10.25 -4.92
C LEU A 460 15.27 8.78 -4.53
N GLY A 461 15.11 8.44 -3.25
CA GLY A 461 15.10 7.06 -2.78
C GLY A 461 13.98 6.24 -3.43
N CYS A 462 12.76 6.78 -3.47
CA CYS A 462 11.63 6.13 -4.15
C CYS A 462 11.87 6.03 -5.68
N LEU A 463 12.34 7.09 -6.32
CA LEU A 463 12.64 7.12 -7.75
C LEU A 463 13.70 6.07 -8.11
N PHE A 464 14.75 5.97 -7.29
CA PHE A 464 15.79 4.96 -7.47
C PHE A 464 15.21 3.54 -7.50
N VAL A 465 14.34 3.18 -6.55
CA VAL A 465 13.72 1.86 -6.53
C VAL A 465 12.81 1.63 -7.74
N VAL A 466 12.01 2.64 -8.12
CA VAL A 466 11.13 2.57 -9.31
C VAL A 466 11.94 2.28 -10.57
N VAL A 467 13.06 2.98 -10.78
CA VAL A 467 13.91 2.80 -11.97
C VAL A 467 14.73 1.52 -11.87
N ALA A 468 15.35 1.25 -10.72
CA ALA A 468 16.20 0.07 -10.52
C ALA A 468 15.42 -1.23 -10.82
N LEU A 469 14.19 -1.36 -10.27
CA LEU A 469 13.36 -2.55 -10.51
C LEU A 469 12.77 -2.61 -11.94
N GLY A 470 12.71 -1.49 -12.64
CA GLY A 470 12.36 -1.45 -14.05
C GLY A 470 13.48 -1.99 -14.94
N VAL A 471 14.71 -1.59 -14.67
CA VAL A 471 15.89 -1.95 -15.45
C VAL A 471 16.39 -3.36 -15.11
N HIS A 472 16.54 -3.65 -13.81
CA HIS A 472 17.09 -4.92 -13.34
C HIS A 472 16.28 -5.48 -12.17
N LEU A 473 15.96 -6.77 -12.22
CA LEU A 473 15.36 -7.50 -11.11
C LEU A 473 16.46 -8.32 -10.43
N PRO A 474 16.85 -8.02 -9.17
CA PRO A 474 17.83 -8.80 -8.45
C PRO A 474 17.44 -10.28 -8.34
N GLY A 475 18.43 -11.19 -8.40
CA GLY A 475 18.20 -12.63 -8.34
C GLY A 475 17.42 -13.08 -7.10
N ASP A 476 17.80 -12.57 -5.92
CA ASP A 476 17.15 -12.87 -4.65
C ASP A 476 15.67 -12.41 -4.64
N LEU A 477 15.40 -11.22 -5.20
CA LEU A 477 14.02 -10.73 -5.31
C LEU A 477 13.22 -11.59 -6.30
N SER A 478 13.82 -12.00 -7.42
CA SER A 478 13.19 -12.90 -8.38
C SER A 478 12.87 -14.26 -7.75
N ALA A 479 13.78 -14.82 -6.95
CA ALA A 479 13.57 -16.07 -6.20
C ALA A 479 12.43 -15.92 -5.17
N LEU A 480 12.41 -14.81 -4.42
CA LEU A 480 11.35 -14.51 -3.47
C LEU A 480 9.97 -14.42 -4.16
N LEU A 481 9.87 -13.67 -5.27
CA LEU A 481 8.63 -13.54 -6.03
C LEU A 481 8.18 -14.88 -6.64
N GLY A 482 9.12 -15.70 -7.10
CA GLY A 482 8.86 -17.06 -7.59
C GLY A 482 8.28 -17.95 -6.49
N SER A 483 8.90 -17.99 -5.32
CA SER A 483 8.43 -18.75 -4.16
C SER A 483 7.07 -18.27 -3.65
N ALA A 484 6.86 -16.94 -3.57
CA ALA A 484 5.58 -16.37 -3.19
C ALA A 484 4.48 -16.67 -4.22
N SER A 485 4.79 -16.59 -5.52
CA SER A 485 3.87 -16.98 -6.60
C SER A 485 3.50 -18.46 -6.51
N HIS A 486 4.47 -19.32 -6.22
CA HIS A 486 4.22 -20.76 -6.03
C HIS A 486 3.27 -21.00 -4.86
N SER A 487 3.50 -20.34 -3.71
CA SER A 487 2.65 -20.50 -2.52
C SER A 487 1.20 -20.06 -2.71
N LEU A 488 0.91 -19.18 -3.66
CA LEU A 488 -0.46 -18.77 -4.04
C LEU A 488 -1.11 -19.75 -5.02
N ARG A 489 -0.31 -20.47 -5.82
CA ARG A 489 -0.78 -21.36 -6.87
C ARG A 489 -0.84 -22.83 -6.43
N ALA A 490 0.04 -23.20 -5.53
CA ALA A 490 0.13 -24.52 -4.92
C ALA A 490 0.53 -24.32 -3.45
N PRO A 491 -0.44 -24.02 -2.56
CA PRO A 491 -0.15 -23.57 -1.19
C PRO A 491 0.38 -24.68 -0.27
N LEU A 492 0.50 -25.93 -0.74
CA LEU A 492 1.18 -27.07 -0.07
C LEU A 492 1.98 -27.89 -1.04
#